data_371de7095d7994a4ba3cdd7860c307c5
#
_entry.id   371de7095d7994a4ba3cdd7860c307c5
#
_cell.length_a   1.000
_cell.length_b   1.000
_cell.length_c   1.000
_cell.angle_alpha   90.00
_cell.angle_beta   90.00
_cell.angle_gamma   90.00
#
_symmetry.space_group_name_H-M   'P 1'
#
loop_
_entity.id
_entity.type
_entity.pdbx_description
1 polymer ?
#
loop_
_entity_poly.entity_id
_entity_poly.type
_entity_poly.pdbx_seq_one_letter_code
_entity_poly.pdbx_strand_id
1 'polypeptide(L)'
;MAPTSATDALATADLPIRRCLELAYEALQAGGLACGSVLLDASGGVVAEGRNHAYDPPTGSQPLEGTPLAHAELNALARVATDRDLAGDTLWSSQEPCSMCTAAAAFVGVGAIAYLAPDPWALATSQSRAQEDAFAGAAGTPSVSGPVGEPWRTIANALFILSIAATRGPDHSTVARSRDLDPAALETALALLAGPRPWPPTLGGLLEPVWDVLLKAARG
;
A
#
# COMPACT_ATOMS: atom_id res chain seq x y z
N MET A 1 -26.41 -2.38 -6.53
CA MET A 1 -25.96 -3.67 -7.10
C MET A 1 -24.48 -3.79 -6.81
N ALA A 2 -24.01 -4.98 -6.42
CA ALA A 2 -22.57 -5.21 -6.31
C ALA A 2 -21.93 -5.08 -7.71
N PRO A 3 -20.69 -4.52 -7.80
CA PRO A 3 -19.99 -4.39 -9.07
C PRO A 3 -19.76 -5.76 -9.70
N THR A 4 -20.00 -5.85 -11.01
CA THR A 4 -19.96 -7.13 -11.76
C THR A 4 -18.56 -7.45 -12.27
N SER A 5 -17.64 -6.48 -12.29
CA SER A 5 -16.26 -6.64 -12.73
C SER A 5 -15.29 -5.95 -11.78
N ALA A 6 -14.03 -6.37 -11.80
CA ALA A 6 -12.96 -5.73 -11.05
C ALA A 6 -12.75 -4.26 -11.49
N THR A 7 -12.86 -4.01 -12.79
CA THR A 7 -12.73 -2.66 -13.37
C THR A 7 -13.82 -1.72 -12.87
N ASP A 8 -15.08 -2.16 -12.85
CA ASP A 8 -16.20 -1.33 -12.35
C ASP A 8 -16.08 -1.08 -10.84
N ALA A 9 -15.64 -2.10 -10.09
CA ALA A 9 -15.41 -1.97 -8.66
C ALA A 9 -14.34 -0.92 -8.34
N LEU A 10 -13.22 -0.96 -9.04
CA LEU A 10 -12.15 0.04 -8.89
C LEU A 10 -12.62 1.43 -9.31
N ALA A 11 -13.39 1.55 -10.39
CA ALA A 11 -13.91 2.84 -10.85
C ALA A 11 -14.84 3.51 -9.83
N THR A 12 -15.54 2.71 -9.01
CA THR A 12 -16.49 3.18 -7.98
C THR A 12 -15.92 3.18 -6.57
N ALA A 13 -14.70 2.66 -6.36
CA ALA A 13 -14.03 2.69 -5.08
C ALA A 13 -13.64 4.12 -4.67
N ASP A 14 -13.57 4.36 -3.37
CA ASP A 14 -13.08 5.62 -2.82
C ASP A 14 -11.69 5.93 -3.40
N LEU A 15 -11.47 7.21 -3.71
CA LEU A 15 -10.26 7.68 -4.37
C LEU A 15 -8.97 7.18 -3.70
N PRO A 16 -8.78 7.27 -2.37
CA PRO A 16 -7.54 6.82 -1.74
C PRO A 16 -7.33 5.31 -1.88
N ILE A 17 -8.38 4.50 -1.78
CA ILE A 17 -8.29 3.05 -1.95
C ILE A 17 -7.82 2.72 -3.37
N ARG A 18 -8.56 3.24 -4.36
CA ARG A 18 -8.23 3.02 -5.76
C ARG A 18 -6.80 3.46 -6.07
N ARG A 19 -6.44 4.68 -5.68
CA ARG A 19 -5.16 5.26 -6.05
C ARG A 19 -3.98 4.57 -5.38
N CYS A 20 -4.09 4.18 -4.10
CA CYS A 20 -3.07 3.36 -3.43
C CYS A 20 -2.85 2.02 -4.15
N LEU A 21 -3.93 1.35 -4.58
CA LEU A 21 -3.82 0.07 -5.29
C LEU A 21 -3.25 0.22 -6.71
N GLU A 22 -3.61 1.27 -7.44
CA GLU A 22 -3.04 1.57 -8.75
C GLU A 22 -1.52 1.83 -8.65
N LEU A 23 -1.08 2.65 -7.69
CA LEU A 23 0.34 2.91 -7.43
C LEU A 23 1.10 1.64 -6.99
N ALA A 24 0.46 0.80 -6.18
CA ALA A 24 1.03 -0.51 -5.84
C ALA A 24 1.21 -1.39 -7.09
N TYR A 25 0.24 -1.36 -8.00
CA TYR A 25 0.34 -2.09 -9.26
C TYR A 25 1.43 -1.51 -10.19
N GLU A 26 1.56 -0.20 -10.28
CA GLU A 26 2.66 0.46 -10.99
C GLU A 26 4.03 0.01 -10.47
N ALA A 27 4.18 -0.10 -9.12
CA ALA A 27 5.41 -0.63 -8.52
C ALA A 27 5.66 -2.11 -8.90
N LEU A 28 4.61 -2.95 -8.89
CA LEU A 28 4.69 -4.34 -9.33
C LEU A 28 5.13 -4.46 -10.80
N GLN A 29 4.54 -3.64 -11.69
CA GLN A 29 4.90 -3.63 -13.12
C GLN A 29 6.35 -3.20 -13.35
N ALA A 30 6.88 -2.32 -12.51
CA ALA A 30 8.30 -1.93 -12.51
C ALA A 30 9.24 -3.00 -11.89
N GLY A 31 8.70 -4.13 -11.40
CA GLY A 31 9.50 -5.20 -10.76
C GLY A 31 9.84 -4.93 -9.28
N GLY A 32 9.21 -3.93 -8.67
CA GLY A 32 9.38 -3.55 -7.27
C GLY A 32 8.35 -4.18 -6.33
N LEU A 33 8.42 -3.81 -5.05
CA LEU A 33 7.39 -4.15 -4.06
C LEU A 33 6.10 -3.40 -4.33
N ALA A 34 4.98 -4.12 -4.38
CA ALA A 34 3.67 -3.54 -4.68
C ALA A 34 3.13 -2.74 -3.48
N CYS A 35 3.65 -1.54 -3.29
CA CYS A 35 3.18 -0.57 -2.30
C CYS A 35 2.93 0.78 -2.96
N GLY A 36 1.80 1.40 -2.62
CA GLY A 36 1.39 2.73 -3.07
C GLY A 36 0.86 3.57 -1.93
N SER A 37 1.07 4.89 -1.99
CA SER A 37 0.64 5.83 -0.96
C SER A 37 0.15 7.14 -1.57
N VAL A 38 -0.87 7.73 -0.94
CA VAL A 38 -1.48 9.01 -1.36
C VAL A 38 -1.68 9.89 -0.14
N LEU A 39 -1.24 11.13 -0.22
CA LEU A 39 -1.53 12.16 0.78
C LEU A 39 -2.73 12.97 0.29
N LEU A 40 -3.79 13.01 1.10
CA LEU A 40 -4.98 13.79 0.83
C LEU A 40 -5.09 14.96 1.80
N ASP A 41 -5.52 16.11 1.32
CA ASP A 41 -5.89 17.24 2.18
C ASP A 41 -7.26 17.02 2.86
N ALA A 42 -7.62 17.93 3.78
CA ALA A 42 -8.87 17.87 4.52
C ALA A 42 -10.14 17.93 3.62
N SER A 43 -10.01 18.37 2.37
CA SER A 43 -11.10 18.39 1.38
C SER A 43 -11.18 17.11 0.55
N GLY A 44 -10.23 16.18 0.72
CA GLY A 44 -10.08 14.96 -0.06
C GLY A 44 -9.32 15.17 -1.38
N GLY A 45 -8.70 16.33 -1.57
CA GLY A 45 -7.83 16.61 -2.72
C GLY A 45 -6.48 15.91 -2.60
N VAL A 46 -5.95 15.41 -3.72
CA VAL A 46 -4.64 14.78 -3.74
C VAL A 46 -3.54 15.84 -3.64
N VAL A 47 -2.73 15.74 -2.60
CA VAL A 47 -1.57 16.62 -2.34
C VAL A 47 -0.30 16.02 -2.96
N ALA A 48 -0.09 14.73 -2.72
CA ALA A 48 1.08 14.01 -3.20
C ALA A 48 0.79 12.51 -3.31
N GLU A 49 1.57 11.85 -4.15
CA GLU A 49 1.48 10.41 -4.39
C GLU A 49 2.87 9.80 -4.45
N GLY A 50 2.99 8.54 -4.07
CA GLY A 50 4.23 7.78 -4.17
C GLY A 50 3.96 6.29 -4.34
N ARG A 51 4.79 5.62 -5.13
CA ARG A 51 4.91 4.17 -5.13
C ARG A 51 6.24 3.73 -4.55
N ASN A 52 6.41 2.45 -4.26
CA ASN A 52 7.71 1.93 -3.86
C ASN A 52 8.68 1.96 -5.05
N HIS A 53 9.86 2.55 -4.85
CA HIS A 53 10.95 2.70 -5.83
C HIS A 53 12.25 2.02 -5.35
N ALA A 54 12.20 1.18 -4.29
CA ALA A 54 13.41 0.61 -3.69
C ALA A 54 14.21 -0.30 -4.65
N TYR A 55 13.53 -0.88 -5.63
CA TYR A 55 14.14 -1.79 -6.61
C TYR A 55 14.22 -1.19 -8.02
N ASP A 56 13.84 0.06 -8.19
CA ASP A 56 13.98 0.75 -9.45
C ASP A 56 15.47 1.02 -9.74
N PRO A 57 15.90 0.97 -11.00
CA PRO A 57 17.24 1.46 -11.36
C PRO A 57 17.37 2.94 -10.99
N PRO A 58 18.46 3.36 -10.34
CA PRO A 58 18.67 4.76 -9.98
C PRO A 58 18.87 5.59 -11.25
N THR A 59 17.86 6.36 -11.65
CA THR A 59 17.92 7.26 -12.79
C THR A 59 18.39 8.67 -12.43
N GLY A 60 18.41 8.97 -11.11
CA GLY A 60 18.69 10.29 -10.58
C GLY A 60 17.48 11.25 -10.65
N SER A 61 16.32 10.77 -11.12
CA SER A 61 15.09 11.57 -11.17
C SER A 61 14.43 11.73 -9.80
N GLN A 62 14.66 10.79 -8.90
CA GLN A 62 14.10 10.75 -7.54
C GLN A 62 15.22 10.48 -6.54
N PRO A 63 15.38 11.30 -5.49
CA PRO A 63 16.50 11.16 -4.54
C PRO A 63 16.58 9.80 -3.83
N LEU A 64 15.44 9.14 -3.59
CA LEU A 64 15.36 7.86 -2.88
C LEU A 64 15.37 6.65 -3.81
N GLU A 65 15.22 6.83 -5.13
CA GLU A 65 15.11 5.76 -6.12
C GLU A 65 16.31 4.78 -6.04
N GLY A 66 16.02 3.49 -6.03
CA GLY A 66 17.04 2.44 -5.90
C GLY A 66 17.65 2.32 -4.50
N THR A 67 17.07 2.93 -3.48
CA THR A 67 17.52 2.83 -2.10
C THR A 67 16.51 2.11 -1.21
N PRO A 68 16.92 1.48 -0.09
CA PRO A 68 15.99 0.85 0.84
C PRO A 68 15.03 1.83 1.53
N LEU A 69 15.23 3.14 1.39
CA LEU A 69 14.36 4.17 1.94
C LEU A 69 13.22 4.55 1.01
N ALA A 70 13.22 4.11 -0.26
CA ALA A 70 12.24 4.49 -1.27
C ALA A 70 10.88 3.79 -1.08
N HIS A 71 10.34 3.80 0.14
CA HIS A 71 8.98 3.37 0.44
C HIS A 71 7.96 4.33 -0.17
N ALA A 72 6.76 3.83 -0.44
CA ALA A 72 5.69 4.60 -1.08
C ALA A 72 5.35 5.88 -0.31
N GLU A 73 5.22 5.76 1.01
CA GLU A 73 4.90 6.84 1.92
C GLU A 73 6.00 7.92 1.93
N LEU A 74 7.27 7.52 2.00
CA LEU A 74 8.38 8.47 1.95
C LEU A 74 8.46 9.18 0.61
N ASN A 75 8.19 8.47 -0.50
CA ASN A 75 8.16 9.07 -1.83
C ASN A 75 6.99 10.06 -1.99
N ALA A 76 5.85 9.82 -1.34
CA ALA A 76 4.75 10.78 -1.29
C ALA A 76 5.14 12.02 -0.45
N LEU A 77 5.63 11.81 0.77
CA LEU A 77 6.01 12.89 1.69
C LEU A 77 7.15 13.75 1.15
N ALA A 78 8.11 13.16 0.44
CA ALA A 78 9.24 13.89 -0.16
C ALA A 78 8.84 14.88 -1.30
N ARG A 79 7.58 14.86 -1.73
CA ARG A 79 7.02 15.78 -2.73
C ARG A 79 6.30 16.99 -2.12
N VAL A 80 6.18 17.02 -0.80
CA VAL A 80 5.48 18.09 -0.08
C VAL A 80 6.43 19.24 0.22
N ALA A 81 5.98 20.46 -0.01
CA ALA A 81 6.75 21.65 0.34
C ALA A 81 6.89 21.78 1.88
N THR A 82 8.07 22.23 2.34
CA THR A 82 8.41 22.30 3.77
C THR A 82 7.51 23.25 4.58
N ASP A 83 6.94 24.25 3.93
CA ASP A 83 6.08 25.27 4.53
C ASP A 83 4.58 24.91 4.55
N ARG A 84 4.23 23.73 4.03
CA ARG A 84 2.85 23.24 4.04
C ARG A 84 2.48 22.72 5.43
N ASP A 85 1.36 23.19 5.97
CA ASP A 85 0.70 22.59 7.14
C ASP A 85 -0.01 21.29 6.75
N LEU A 86 0.36 20.19 7.37
CA LEU A 86 -0.18 18.85 7.14
C LEU A 86 -1.09 18.34 8.26
N ALA A 87 -1.38 19.19 9.29
CA ALA A 87 -2.16 18.77 10.46
C ALA A 87 -3.60 18.33 10.11
N GLY A 88 -4.15 18.81 8.99
CA GLY A 88 -5.45 18.39 8.46
C GLY A 88 -5.38 17.28 7.41
N ASP A 89 -4.18 16.86 7.00
CA ASP A 89 -3.98 15.94 5.89
C ASP A 89 -3.94 14.47 6.37
N THR A 90 -4.33 13.55 5.49
CA THR A 90 -4.33 12.09 5.76
C THR A 90 -3.41 11.38 4.77
N LEU A 91 -2.43 10.66 5.30
CA LEU A 91 -1.57 9.77 4.52
C LEU A 91 -2.20 8.39 4.42
N TRP A 92 -2.62 8.01 3.22
CA TRP A 92 -3.13 6.69 2.89
C TRP A 92 -2.01 5.81 2.35
N SER A 93 -2.00 4.52 2.73
CA SER A 93 -1.05 3.54 2.21
C SER A 93 -1.74 2.21 1.91
N SER A 94 -1.27 1.50 0.88
CA SER A 94 -1.78 0.17 0.53
C SER A 94 -1.44 -0.88 1.59
N GLN A 95 -0.32 -0.70 2.30
CA GLN A 95 0.11 -1.52 3.43
C GLN A 95 0.17 -0.66 4.69
N GLU A 96 0.03 -1.27 5.86
CA GLU A 96 0.28 -0.60 7.14
C GLU A 96 1.70 -0.02 7.15
N PRO A 97 1.87 1.30 7.37
CA PRO A 97 3.18 1.93 7.32
C PRO A 97 4.13 1.36 8.37
N CYS A 98 5.35 1.08 7.98
CA CYS A 98 6.40 0.65 8.89
C CYS A 98 6.80 1.78 9.85
N SER A 99 7.57 1.45 10.90
CA SER A 99 8.03 2.41 11.92
C SER A 99 8.75 3.63 11.32
N MET A 100 9.53 3.43 10.24
CA MET A 100 10.22 4.51 9.55
C MET A 100 9.22 5.48 8.89
N CYS A 101 8.23 4.96 8.16
CA CYS A 101 7.22 5.75 7.46
C CYS A 101 6.29 6.47 8.46
N THR A 102 5.89 5.78 9.54
CA THR A 102 5.09 6.36 10.62
C THR A 102 5.84 7.50 11.31
N ALA A 103 7.13 7.30 11.62
CA ALA A 103 7.95 8.35 12.21
C ALA A 103 8.14 9.54 11.28
N ALA A 104 8.31 9.31 9.97
CA ALA A 104 8.41 10.39 8.99
C ALA A 104 7.11 11.17 8.88
N ALA A 105 5.94 10.50 8.84
CA ALA A 105 4.64 11.17 8.82
C ALA A 105 4.40 12.03 10.06
N ALA A 106 4.74 11.50 11.24
CA ALA A 106 4.69 12.26 12.50
C ALA A 106 5.64 13.45 12.49
N PHE A 107 6.88 13.27 12.02
CA PHE A 107 7.89 14.32 11.97
C PHE A 107 7.47 15.51 11.09
N VAL A 108 6.83 15.25 9.96
CA VAL A 108 6.37 16.32 9.05
C VAL A 108 5.00 16.88 9.44
N GLY A 109 4.36 16.35 10.49
CA GLY A 109 3.11 16.88 11.05
C GLY A 109 1.84 16.41 10.35
N VAL A 110 1.84 15.24 9.68
CA VAL A 110 0.62 14.64 9.11
C VAL A 110 -0.38 14.33 10.23
N GLY A 111 -1.64 14.77 10.07
CA GLY A 111 -2.67 14.63 11.10
C GLY A 111 -3.24 13.22 11.23
N ALA A 112 -3.27 12.45 10.14
CA ALA A 112 -3.82 11.09 10.15
C ALA A 112 -3.07 10.15 9.20
N ILE A 113 -3.01 8.87 9.56
CA ILE A 113 -2.57 7.76 8.73
C ILE A 113 -3.74 6.80 8.54
N ALA A 114 -3.97 6.36 7.30
CA ALA A 114 -4.93 5.32 6.98
C ALA A 114 -4.27 4.27 6.08
N TYR A 115 -4.64 2.98 6.24
CA TYR A 115 -4.05 1.93 5.44
C TYR A 115 -5.08 0.88 5.00
N LEU A 116 -4.80 0.21 3.87
CA LEU A 116 -5.71 -0.76 3.29
C LEU A 116 -5.56 -2.14 3.95
N ALA A 117 -4.34 -2.60 4.13
CA ALA A 117 -4.05 -3.93 4.66
C ALA A 117 -2.99 -3.88 5.76
N PRO A 118 -3.10 -4.75 6.81
CA PRO A 118 -2.08 -4.84 7.84
C PRO A 118 -0.79 -5.42 7.23
N ASP A 119 0.36 -4.90 7.68
CA ASP A 119 1.67 -5.48 7.38
C ASP A 119 2.27 -6.16 8.61
N PRO A 120 2.07 -7.48 8.78
CA PRO A 120 2.58 -8.20 9.94
C PRO A 120 4.10 -8.34 9.96
N TRP A 121 4.80 -7.88 8.91
CA TRP A 121 6.25 -7.99 8.77
C TRP A 121 6.98 -6.70 9.12
N ALA A 122 6.31 -5.55 8.99
CA ALA A 122 6.95 -4.24 8.99
C ALA A 122 7.20 -3.66 10.38
N LEU A 123 7.17 -4.44 11.45
CA LEU A 123 7.20 -3.87 12.81
C LEU A 123 6.17 -2.75 12.90
N ALA A 124 4.93 -3.16 12.68
CA ALA A 124 3.79 -2.32 12.46
C ALA A 124 3.60 -1.22 13.51
N THR A 125 2.76 -0.26 13.18
CA THR A 125 2.30 0.84 14.02
C THR A 125 1.93 0.44 15.44
N SER A 126 1.54 -0.84 15.69
CA SER A 126 1.30 -1.37 17.03
C SER A 126 2.54 -1.37 17.95
N GLN A 127 3.75 -1.52 17.40
CA GLN A 127 5.00 -1.35 18.17
C GLN A 127 5.42 0.12 18.23
N SER A 128 5.10 0.91 17.21
CA SER A 128 5.29 2.35 17.23
C SER A 128 4.46 3.01 18.33
N ARG A 129 3.23 2.52 18.58
CA ARG A 129 2.39 3.03 19.69
C ARG A 129 3.04 2.90 21.07
N ALA A 130 3.84 1.89 21.31
CA ALA A 130 4.61 1.79 22.56
C ALA A 130 5.76 2.82 22.63
N GLN A 131 6.19 3.36 21.48
CA GLN A 131 7.16 4.47 21.39
C GLN A 131 6.48 5.84 21.33
N GLU A 132 5.18 5.89 21.04
CA GLU A 132 4.38 7.14 20.98
C GLU A 132 4.39 7.88 22.31
N ASP A 133 4.38 7.18 23.45
CA ASP A 133 4.49 7.78 24.79
C ASP A 133 5.83 8.53 25.00
N ALA A 134 6.87 8.18 24.26
CA ALA A 134 8.18 8.83 24.35
C ALA A 134 8.29 10.08 23.44
N PHE A 135 7.49 10.20 22.40
CA PHE A 135 7.49 11.30 21.44
C PHE A 135 6.24 12.20 21.51
N ALA A 136 5.26 11.84 22.30
CA ALA A 136 3.95 12.51 22.44
C ALA A 136 3.99 13.98 22.89
N GLY A 137 5.16 14.58 23.01
CA GLY A 137 5.32 15.97 23.44
C GLY A 137 5.88 16.95 22.40
N ALA A 138 6.34 16.50 21.23
CA ALA A 138 7.09 17.37 20.31
C ALA A 138 6.44 17.58 18.93
N ALA A 139 5.65 16.64 18.41
CA ALA A 139 4.80 16.81 17.23
C ALA A 139 3.54 15.96 17.45
N GLY A 140 2.39 16.44 17.02
CA GLY A 140 1.14 15.69 17.16
C GLY A 140 1.28 14.31 16.55
N THR A 141 1.02 13.27 17.33
CA THR A 141 1.02 11.90 16.83
C THR A 141 -0.15 11.73 15.86
N PRO A 142 0.06 11.28 14.61
CA PRO A 142 -1.04 11.10 13.68
C PRO A 142 -2.03 10.06 14.21
N SER A 143 -3.33 10.31 14.06
CA SER A 143 -4.33 9.28 14.30
C SER A 143 -4.17 8.16 13.27
N VAL A 144 -4.36 6.89 13.68
CA VAL A 144 -4.18 5.74 12.79
C VAL A 144 -5.49 5.00 12.63
N SER A 145 -5.85 4.70 11.38
CA SER A 145 -7.05 3.94 11.01
C SER A 145 -6.74 2.88 9.94
N GLY A 146 -7.43 1.75 10.04
CA GLY A 146 -7.30 0.61 9.13
C GLY A 146 -7.37 -0.71 9.92
N PRO A 147 -7.35 -1.84 9.22
CA PRO A 147 -7.43 -1.96 7.77
C PRO A 147 -8.82 -1.60 7.23
N VAL A 148 -8.90 -1.38 5.91
CA VAL A 148 -10.19 -1.19 5.23
C VAL A 148 -10.94 -2.52 5.09
N GLY A 149 -12.22 -2.43 4.66
CA GLY A 149 -13.04 -3.62 4.40
C GLY A 149 -12.63 -4.40 3.15
N GLU A 150 -13.17 -5.62 3.04
CA GLU A 150 -13.01 -6.47 1.86
C GLU A 150 -13.79 -5.90 0.65
N PRO A 151 -13.34 -6.16 -0.57
CA PRO A 151 -12.17 -7.01 -0.94
C PRO A 151 -10.84 -6.26 -0.95
N TRP A 152 -10.81 -4.98 -0.63
CA TRP A 152 -9.66 -4.09 -0.81
C TRP A 152 -8.45 -4.48 0.06
N ARG A 153 -8.72 -4.94 1.29
CA ARG A 153 -7.69 -5.47 2.18
C ARG A 153 -6.99 -6.67 1.55
N THR A 154 -7.76 -7.66 1.10
CA THR A 154 -7.21 -8.86 0.46
C THR A 154 -6.45 -8.52 -0.81
N ILE A 155 -6.94 -7.59 -1.66
CA ILE A 155 -6.25 -7.14 -2.87
C ILE A 155 -4.90 -6.50 -2.54
N ALA A 156 -4.85 -5.61 -1.56
CA ALA A 156 -3.61 -4.94 -1.17
C ALA A 156 -2.53 -5.95 -0.73
N ASN A 157 -2.88 -6.90 0.16
CA ASN A 157 -1.96 -7.95 0.58
C ASN A 157 -1.59 -8.90 -0.57
N ALA A 158 -2.54 -9.26 -1.44
CA ALA A 158 -2.26 -10.13 -2.58
C ALA A 158 -1.26 -9.49 -3.55
N LEU A 159 -1.37 -8.20 -3.85
CA LEU A 159 -0.40 -7.48 -4.68
C LEU A 159 0.99 -7.47 -4.04
N PHE A 160 1.08 -7.22 -2.73
CA PHE A 160 2.35 -7.26 -2.01
C PHE A 160 2.99 -8.65 -2.06
N ILE A 161 2.24 -9.71 -1.74
CA ILE A 161 2.73 -11.09 -1.80
C ILE A 161 3.13 -11.47 -3.24
N LEU A 162 2.31 -11.09 -4.23
CA LEU A 162 2.59 -11.32 -5.65
C LEU A 162 3.91 -10.70 -6.08
N SER A 163 4.21 -9.47 -5.64
CA SER A 163 5.46 -8.78 -5.99
C SER A 163 6.69 -9.53 -5.47
N ILE A 164 6.62 -10.10 -4.27
CA ILE A 164 7.70 -10.90 -3.69
C ILE A 164 7.79 -12.26 -4.39
N ALA A 165 6.66 -12.93 -4.61
CA ALA A 165 6.65 -14.23 -5.28
C ALA A 165 7.16 -14.14 -6.73
N ALA A 166 6.85 -13.06 -7.44
CA ALA A 166 7.28 -12.83 -8.81
C ALA A 166 8.78 -12.51 -8.93
N THR A 167 9.36 -11.82 -7.95
CA THR A 167 10.77 -11.36 -8.00
C THR A 167 11.74 -12.28 -7.26
N ARG A 168 11.29 -12.96 -6.20
CA ARG A 168 12.11 -13.78 -5.31
C ARG A 168 11.70 -15.25 -5.27
N GLY A 169 10.64 -15.60 -5.97
CA GLY A 169 10.08 -16.95 -6.02
C GLY A 169 9.00 -17.22 -4.96
N PRO A 170 8.10 -18.19 -5.24
CA PRO A 170 6.98 -18.53 -4.37
C PRO A 170 7.42 -19.18 -3.05
N ASP A 171 8.64 -19.67 -2.96
CA ASP A 171 9.20 -20.29 -1.74
C ASP A 171 9.88 -19.27 -0.80
N HIS A 172 9.87 -17.98 -1.14
CA HIS A 172 10.42 -16.95 -0.28
C HIS A 172 9.73 -16.94 1.09
N SER A 173 10.50 -16.74 2.17
CA SER A 173 10.00 -16.85 3.56
C SER A 173 8.76 -16.00 3.85
N THR A 174 8.68 -14.79 3.28
CA THR A 174 7.50 -13.92 3.42
C THR A 174 6.27 -14.57 2.78
N VAL A 175 6.41 -15.13 1.56
CA VAL A 175 5.31 -15.82 0.87
C VAL A 175 4.87 -17.06 1.67
N ALA A 176 5.83 -17.86 2.14
CA ALA A 176 5.54 -19.05 2.94
C ALA A 176 4.76 -18.73 4.23
N ARG A 177 5.16 -17.68 4.95
CA ARG A 177 4.49 -17.24 6.19
C ARG A 177 3.10 -16.64 5.95
N SER A 178 2.83 -16.09 4.77
CA SER A 178 1.50 -15.57 4.41
C SER A 178 0.43 -16.67 4.42
N ARG A 179 0.84 -17.95 4.35
CA ARG A 179 -0.08 -19.09 4.49
C ARG A 179 -0.84 -19.09 5.81
N ASP A 180 -0.18 -18.70 6.87
CA ASP A 180 -0.77 -18.67 8.22
C ASP A 180 -1.37 -17.31 8.56
N LEU A 181 -0.87 -16.23 7.96
CA LEU A 181 -1.22 -14.86 8.30
C LEU A 181 -2.39 -14.30 7.46
N ASP A 182 -2.41 -14.59 6.17
CA ASP A 182 -3.46 -14.15 5.24
C ASP A 182 -3.59 -15.16 4.08
N PRO A 183 -4.21 -16.32 4.33
CA PRO A 183 -4.33 -17.38 3.31
C PRO A 183 -5.11 -16.93 2.07
N ALA A 184 -6.12 -16.06 2.22
CA ALA A 184 -6.92 -15.57 1.10
C ALA A 184 -6.09 -14.67 0.16
N ALA A 185 -5.28 -13.79 0.72
CA ALA A 185 -4.36 -12.96 -0.05
C ALA A 185 -3.27 -13.80 -0.74
N LEU A 186 -2.74 -14.83 -0.05
CA LEU A 186 -1.77 -15.75 -0.65
C LEU A 186 -2.36 -16.52 -1.81
N GLU A 187 -3.56 -17.10 -1.66
CA GLU A 187 -4.25 -17.84 -2.73
C GLU A 187 -4.47 -16.95 -3.95
N THR A 188 -4.95 -15.72 -3.72
CA THR A 188 -5.14 -14.71 -4.77
C THR A 188 -3.81 -14.40 -5.46
N ALA A 189 -2.74 -14.14 -4.71
CA ALA A 189 -1.43 -13.83 -5.26
C ALA A 189 -0.87 -14.96 -6.12
N LEU A 190 -1.00 -16.22 -5.69
CA LEU A 190 -0.52 -17.37 -6.44
C LEU A 190 -1.36 -17.61 -7.71
N ALA A 191 -2.67 -17.38 -7.66
CA ALA A 191 -3.53 -17.43 -8.85
C ALA A 191 -3.12 -16.37 -9.88
N LEU A 192 -2.83 -15.13 -9.45
CA LEU A 192 -2.34 -14.07 -10.31
C LEU A 192 -0.92 -14.37 -10.85
N LEU A 193 -0.06 -15.00 -10.02
CA LEU A 193 1.29 -15.39 -10.44
C LEU A 193 1.27 -16.40 -11.59
N ALA A 194 0.31 -17.31 -11.58
CA ALA A 194 0.10 -18.32 -12.63
C ALA A 194 -0.48 -17.73 -13.92
N GLY A 195 -0.96 -16.50 -13.89
CA GLY A 195 -1.57 -15.82 -15.03
C GLY A 195 -0.58 -15.46 -16.14
N PRO A 196 -1.09 -14.93 -17.27
CA PRO A 196 -0.27 -14.61 -18.43
C PRO A 196 0.72 -13.47 -18.17
N ARG A 197 1.84 -13.49 -18.92
CA ARG A 197 2.84 -12.42 -18.98
C ARG A 197 2.95 -11.87 -20.41
N PRO A 198 3.21 -10.56 -20.59
CA PRO A 198 3.28 -9.53 -19.53
C PRO A 198 1.94 -9.33 -18.85
N TRP A 199 1.97 -8.80 -17.64
CA TRP A 199 0.72 -8.47 -16.92
C TRP A 199 -0.12 -7.45 -17.69
N PRO A 200 -1.46 -7.45 -17.49
CA PRO A 200 -2.35 -6.47 -18.12
C PRO A 200 -1.91 -5.02 -17.84
N PRO A 201 -2.23 -4.07 -18.72
CA PRO A 201 -1.84 -2.68 -18.52
C PRO A 201 -2.55 -2.00 -17.33
N THR A 202 -3.69 -2.55 -16.87
CA THR A 202 -4.49 -1.98 -15.78
C THR A 202 -4.65 -2.97 -14.63
N LEU A 203 -4.79 -2.44 -13.42
CA LEU A 203 -5.09 -3.24 -12.24
C LEU A 203 -6.41 -4.00 -12.39
N GLY A 204 -7.46 -3.38 -12.94
CA GLY A 204 -8.73 -4.06 -13.21
C GLY A 204 -8.55 -5.29 -14.08
N GLY A 205 -7.78 -5.16 -15.18
CA GLY A 205 -7.46 -6.30 -16.04
C GLY A 205 -6.67 -7.41 -15.35
N LEU A 206 -5.77 -7.06 -14.40
CA LEU A 206 -5.06 -8.06 -13.59
C LEU A 206 -6.03 -8.83 -12.68
N LEU A 207 -6.96 -8.13 -12.02
CA LEU A 207 -7.85 -8.71 -11.02
C LEU A 207 -9.05 -9.46 -11.61
N GLU A 208 -9.40 -9.21 -12.87
CA GLU A 208 -10.59 -9.78 -13.50
C GLU A 208 -10.68 -11.32 -13.39
N PRO A 209 -9.59 -12.10 -13.63
CA PRO A 209 -9.65 -13.57 -13.54
C PRO A 209 -9.93 -14.11 -12.13
N VAL A 210 -9.66 -13.32 -11.09
CA VAL A 210 -9.83 -13.72 -9.68
C VAL A 210 -10.98 -12.99 -8.98
N TRP A 211 -11.70 -12.11 -9.68
CA TRP A 211 -12.68 -11.22 -9.10
C TRP A 211 -13.82 -11.93 -8.37
N ASP A 212 -14.38 -12.97 -8.96
CA ASP A 212 -15.45 -13.77 -8.33
C ASP A 212 -14.98 -14.47 -7.05
N VAL A 213 -13.71 -14.90 -6.99
CA VAL A 213 -13.12 -15.50 -5.79
C VAL A 213 -12.98 -14.47 -4.68
N LEU A 214 -12.48 -13.27 -5.01
CA LEU A 214 -12.37 -12.15 -4.08
C LEU A 214 -13.74 -11.75 -3.49
N LEU A 215 -14.77 -11.67 -4.32
CA LEU A 215 -16.12 -11.34 -3.85
C LEU A 215 -16.75 -12.44 -2.98
N LYS A 216 -16.43 -13.71 -3.21
CA LYS A 216 -16.88 -14.81 -2.33
C LYS A 216 -16.19 -14.75 -0.97
N ALA A 217 -14.88 -14.55 -0.95
CA ALA A 217 -14.12 -14.39 0.29
C ALA A 217 -14.59 -13.18 1.12
N ALA A 218 -15.03 -12.10 0.47
CA ALA A 218 -15.55 -10.90 1.13
C ALA A 218 -16.93 -11.07 1.81
N ARG A 219 -17.64 -12.17 1.55
CA ARG A 219 -19.00 -12.43 2.07
C ARG A 219 -19.06 -13.47 3.20
N GLY A 220 -17.97 -14.16 3.46
CA GLY A 220 -17.81 -15.19 4.50
C GLY A 220 -17.17 -14.65 5.73
#